data_0ba0c3fb65c53209be29f883e7d020f1
#
_entry.id   0ba0c3fb65c53209be29f883e7d020f1
#
_cell.length_a   1.000
_cell.length_b   1.000
_cell.length_c   1.000
_cell.angle_alpha   90.00
_cell.angle_beta   90.00
_cell.angle_gamma   90.00
#
_symmetry.space_group_name_H-M   'P 1'
#
loop_
_entity.id
_entity.type
_entity.pdbx_description
1 polymer ?
#
loop_
_entity_poly.entity_id
_entity_poly.type
_entity_poly.pdbx_seq_one_letter_code
_entity_poly.pdbx_strand_id
1 'polypeptide(L)'
;YGKCNHKDTMVVGMIDYGTCSLSNLQPCNESILDGIRVIFKKDKRKEAVEYCAKVKALGYKVFVQLVSITSYNDEELQDLIKLANDIEPYAVSMVDAYGLLQKDSLLHYFYMLDEGLKENISLGYHSHNNFQRAFANCQEMLLCNTKRDVLVDATVYGMGKSAGNCPIELLAMHLNDYYNKNYDISQILEALNCNIMDIY
;
A
#
# COMPACT_ATOMS: atom_id res chain seq x y z
N TYR A 1 20.25 13.75 4.98
CA TYR A 1 18.84 13.77 5.35
C TYR A 1 18.70 13.02 6.67
N GLY A 2 18.23 13.67 7.76
CA GLY A 2 17.97 13.04 9.05
C GLY A 2 16.64 12.28 9.05
N LYS A 3 16.46 11.34 10.01
CA LYS A 3 15.15 10.71 10.25
C LYS A 3 14.11 11.80 10.50
N CYS A 4 12.97 11.68 9.86
CA CYS A 4 11.82 12.54 10.12
C CYS A 4 11.32 12.24 11.54
N ASN A 5 11.44 13.20 12.46
CA ASN A 5 11.08 13.02 13.87
C ASN A 5 9.57 13.24 14.15
N HIS A 6 8.72 13.15 13.13
CA HIS A 6 7.27 13.24 13.34
C HIS A 6 6.76 11.89 13.87
N LYS A 7 6.23 11.90 15.09
CA LYS A 7 5.75 10.69 15.79
C LYS A 7 4.67 9.91 15.02
N ASP A 8 3.97 10.60 14.14
CA ASP A 8 2.81 10.07 13.41
C ASP A 8 3.08 9.80 11.92
N THR A 9 4.35 9.86 11.50
CA THR A 9 4.74 9.68 10.09
C THR A 9 5.81 8.61 9.99
N MET A 10 5.64 7.68 9.05
CA MET A 10 6.65 6.70 8.65
C MET A 10 7.19 7.03 7.27
N VAL A 11 8.51 6.94 7.12
CA VAL A 11 9.17 7.01 5.82
C VAL A 11 9.36 5.58 5.31
N VAL A 12 8.75 5.27 4.16
CA VAL A 12 8.72 3.91 3.61
C VAL A 12 9.32 3.91 2.21
N GLY A 13 10.30 3.04 2.00
CA GLY A 13 10.87 2.78 0.67
C GLY A 13 10.15 1.63 -0.04
N MET A 14 10.34 1.51 -1.36
CA MET A 14 9.77 0.43 -2.15
C MET A 14 10.86 -0.36 -2.87
N ILE A 15 10.73 -1.69 -2.87
CA ILE A 15 11.62 -2.62 -3.57
C ILE A 15 10.77 -3.51 -4.47
N ASP A 16 11.16 -3.62 -5.73
CA ASP A 16 10.67 -4.70 -6.61
C ASP A 16 11.53 -5.94 -6.35
N TYR A 17 10.89 -7.03 -5.96
CA TYR A 17 11.58 -8.29 -5.64
C TYR A 17 12.48 -8.74 -6.80
N GLY A 18 13.73 -8.99 -6.46
CA GLY A 18 14.79 -9.36 -7.42
C GLY A 18 15.63 -8.20 -7.93
N THR A 19 15.29 -6.94 -7.63
CA THR A 19 16.06 -5.76 -8.06
C THR A 19 17.03 -5.25 -7.01
N CYS A 20 16.81 -5.56 -5.74
CA CYS A 20 17.66 -5.14 -4.63
C CYS A 20 18.13 -6.35 -3.82
N SER A 21 19.44 -6.51 -3.67
CA SER A 21 20.00 -7.50 -2.75
C SER A 21 19.83 -7.05 -1.30
N LEU A 22 19.58 -8.00 -0.39
CA LEU A 22 19.58 -7.73 1.05
C LEU A 22 20.86 -7.10 1.57
N SER A 23 22.02 -7.42 0.94
CA SER A 23 23.31 -6.83 1.29
C SER A 23 23.38 -5.32 1.05
N ASN A 24 22.46 -4.76 0.27
CA ASN A 24 22.36 -3.33 0.02
C ASN A 24 21.43 -2.61 1.03
N LEU A 25 20.77 -3.36 1.91
CA LEU A 25 19.92 -2.81 2.97
C LEU A 25 20.72 -2.75 4.29
N GLN A 26 20.83 -1.54 4.82
CA GLN A 26 21.34 -1.34 6.18
C GLN A 26 20.28 -1.78 7.20
N PRO A 27 20.65 -2.11 8.45
CA PRO A 27 19.68 -2.25 9.53
C PRO A 27 18.79 -1.01 9.67
N CYS A 28 17.52 -1.19 10.04
CA CYS A 28 16.54 -0.09 10.12
C CYS A 28 16.97 1.06 11.04
N ASN A 29 17.70 0.74 12.12
CA ASN A 29 18.22 1.75 13.06
C ASN A 29 19.33 2.64 12.46
N GLU A 30 19.96 2.21 11.36
CA GLU A 30 20.98 2.96 10.61
C GLU A 30 20.41 3.63 9.34
N SER A 31 19.11 3.44 9.08
CA SER A 31 18.41 3.93 7.89
C SER A 31 17.50 5.11 8.25
N ILE A 32 17.21 5.97 7.26
CA ILE A 32 16.15 6.97 7.35
C ILE A 32 14.75 6.35 7.17
N LEU A 33 14.68 5.12 6.62
CA LEU A 33 13.43 4.42 6.37
C LEU A 33 12.98 3.68 7.64
N ASP A 34 11.67 3.74 7.89
CA ASP A 34 11.00 2.99 8.95
C ASP A 34 10.42 1.67 8.43
N GLY A 35 10.13 1.60 7.14
CA GLY A 35 9.53 0.45 6.51
C GLY A 35 9.93 0.25 5.05
N ILE A 36 9.66 -0.96 4.57
CA ILE A 36 9.91 -1.35 3.18
C ILE A 36 8.65 -2.00 2.60
N ARG A 37 8.20 -1.48 1.48
CA ARG A 37 7.16 -2.08 0.63
C ARG A 37 7.85 -3.01 -0.37
N VAL A 38 7.49 -4.28 -0.37
CA VAL A 38 8.03 -5.26 -1.32
C VAL A 38 6.96 -5.61 -2.34
N ILE A 39 7.16 -5.19 -3.59
CA ILE A 39 6.30 -5.53 -4.72
C ILE A 39 6.83 -6.79 -5.40
N PHE A 40 5.95 -7.65 -5.87
CA PHE A 40 6.31 -8.88 -6.58
C PHE A 40 5.16 -9.39 -7.45
N LYS A 41 5.52 -10.16 -8.48
CA LYS A 41 4.54 -10.88 -9.30
C LYS A 41 4.09 -12.16 -8.57
N LYS A 42 2.85 -12.60 -8.82
CA LYS A 42 2.24 -13.73 -8.09
C LYS A 42 3.02 -15.05 -8.18
N ASP A 43 3.70 -15.31 -9.30
CA ASP A 43 4.54 -16.50 -9.50
C ASP A 43 5.77 -16.52 -8.59
N LYS A 44 6.18 -15.36 -8.07
CA LYS A 44 7.30 -15.18 -7.15
C LYS A 44 6.88 -15.01 -5.69
N ARG A 45 5.59 -15.25 -5.36
CA ARG A 45 5.05 -14.96 -4.03
C ARG A 45 5.79 -15.65 -2.87
N LYS A 46 6.21 -16.91 -3.07
CA LYS A 46 6.89 -17.68 -2.00
C LYS A 46 8.24 -17.07 -1.67
N GLU A 47 9.10 -16.93 -2.69
CA GLU A 47 10.44 -16.37 -2.53
C GLU A 47 10.41 -14.91 -2.08
N ALA A 48 9.41 -14.14 -2.54
CA ALA A 48 9.25 -12.76 -2.14
C ALA A 48 8.81 -12.63 -0.67
N VAL A 49 7.96 -13.51 -0.17
CA VAL A 49 7.58 -13.51 1.25
C VAL A 49 8.77 -13.95 2.13
N GLU A 50 9.59 -14.90 1.69
CA GLU A 50 10.84 -15.24 2.38
C GLU A 50 11.81 -14.03 2.42
N TYR A 51 11.88 -13.25 1.33
CA TYR A 51 12.64 -12.00 1.30
C TYR A 51 12.06 -10.98 2.29
N CYS A 52 10.74 -10.85 2.36
CA CYS A 52 10.04 -10.00 3.33
C CYS A 52 10.41 -10.37 4.78
N ALA A 53 10.48 -11.67 5.10
CA ALA A 53 10.92 -12.13 6.42
C ALA A 53 12.34 -11.65 6.76
N LYS A 54 13.26 -11.70 5.79
CA LYS A 54 14.63 -11.22 5.97
C LYS A 54 14.70 -9.69 6.11
N VAL A 55 13.88 -8.93 5.37
CA VAL A 55 13.75 -7.47 5.54
C VAL A 55 13.21 -7.14 6.93
N LYS A 56 12.21 -7.88 7.41
CA LYS A 56 11.68 -7.74 8.78
C LYS A 56 12.75 -7.99 9.84
N ALA A 57 13.61 -8.99 9.62
CA ALA A 57 14.73 -9.30 10.54
C ALA A 57 15.78 -8.16 10.63
N LEU A 58 15.86 -7.27 9.63
CA LEU A 58 16.65 -6.04 9.69
C LEU A 58 15.98 -4.91 10.50
N GLY A 59 14.79 -5.16 11.07
CA GLY A 59 14.05 -4.21 11.92
C GLY A 59 13.04 -3.33 11.19
N TYR A 60 12.85 -3.48 9.89
CA TYR A 60 11.89 -2.71 9.13
C TYR A 60 10.44 -3.18 9.33
N LYS A 61 9.49 -2.25 9.32
CA LYS A 61 8.09 -2.57 9.06
C LYS A 61 7.95 -3.01 7.59
N VAL A 62 7.40 -4.19 7.37
CA VAL A 62 7.30 -4.77 6.02
C VAL A 62 5.88 -4.70 5.51
N PHE A 63 5.74 -4.22 4.28
CA PHE A 63 4.46 -4.14 3.56
C PHE A 63 4.52 -5.08 2.35
N VAL A 64 3.73 -6.12 2.38
CA VAL A 64 3.63 -7.11 1.29
C VAL A 64 2.64 -6.59 0.24
N GLN A 65 3.11 -6.37 -1.00
CA GLN A 65 2.33 -5.74 -2.06
C GLN A 65 1.92 -6.77 -3.13
N LEU A 66 0.63 -7.10 -3.18
CA LEU A 66 0.06 -8.10 -4.09
C LEU A 66 -0.19 -7.48 -5.47
N VAL A 67 0.88 -7.34 -6.27
CA VAL A 67 0.80 -6.72 -7.59
C VAL A 67 -0.16 -7.49 -8.51
N SER A 68 -1.02 -6.75 -9.20
CA SER A 68 -2.05 -7.30 -10.09
C SER A 68 -2.96 -8.29 -9.34
N ILE A 69 -3.57 -7.84 -8.26
CA ILE A 69 -4.45 -8.67 -7.42
C ILE A 69 -5.51 -9.42 -8.26
N THR A 70 -6.01 -8.82 -9.34
CA THR A 70 -6.96 -9.43 -10.26
C THR A 70 -6.43 -10.66 -11.00
N SER A 71 -5.14 -10.95 -10.92
CA SER A 71 -4.53 -12.15 -11.51
C SER A 71 -4.53 -13.36 -10.57
N TYR A 72 -4.84 -13.16 -9.28
CA TYR A 72 -4.91 -14.23 -8.31
C TYR A 72 -6.26 -14.93 -8.36
N ASN A 73 -6.26 -16.26 -8.33
CA ASN A 73 -7.44 -17.02 -7.95
C ASN A 73 -7.50 -17.20 -6.42
N ASP A 74 -8.62 -17.72 -5.91
CA ASP A 74 -8.85 -17.83 -4.47
C ASP A 74 -7.86 -18.76 -3.78
N GLU A 75 -7.45 -19.86 -4.41
CA GLU A 75 -6.47 -20.78 -3.86
C GLU A 75 -5.08 -20.13 -3.74
N GLU A 76 -4.64 -19.42 -4.78
CA GLU A 76 -3.37 -18.69 -4.79
C GLU A 76 -3.34 -17.60 -3.72
N LEU A 77 -4.48 -16.92 -3.49
CA LEU A 77 -4.61 -15.90 -2.47
C LEU A 77 -4.61 -16.52 -1.06
N GLN A 78 -5.30 -17.63 -0.86
CA GLN A 78 -5.27 -18.38 0.41
C GLN A 78 -3.86 -18.89 0.75
N ASP A 79 -3.12 -19.38 -0.24
CA ASP A 79 -1.72 -19.77 -0.04
C ASP A 79 -0.85 -18.57 0.40
N LEU A 80 -1.04 -17.42 -0.22
CA LEU A 80 -0.31 -16.21 0.16
C LEU A 80 -0.70 -15.71 1.55
N ILE A 81 -1.98 -15.80 1.93
CA ILE A 81 -2.46 -15.48 3.28
C ILE A 81 -1.73 -16.32 4.33
N LYS A 82 -1.56 -17.63 4.08
CA LYS A 82 -0.80 -18.52 4.99
C LYS A 82 0.65 -18.04 5.12
N LEU A 83 1.33 -17.79 3.99
CA LEU A 83 2.70 -17.28 3.97
C LEU A 83 2.84 -15.94 4.71
N ALA A 84 1.89 -15.02 4.51
CA ALA A 84 1.88 -13.74 5.20
C ALA A 84 1.67 -13.92 6.72
N ASN A 85 0.78 -14.82 7.13
CA ASN A 85 0.56 -15.13 8.54
C ASN A 85 1.79 -15.71 9.24
N ASP A 86 2.66 -16.44 8.51
CA ASP A 86 3.89 -16.98 9.08
C ASP A 86 4.91 -15.89 9.41
N ILE A 87 4.99 -14.85 8.58
CA ILE A 87 5.95 -13.76 8.75
C ILE A 87 5.38 -12.55 9.51
N GLU A 88 4.05 -12.45 9.62
CA GLU A 88 3.34 -11.32 10.26
C GLU A 88 3.89 -9.95 9.81
N PRO A 89 3.71 -9.55 8.54
CA PRO A 89 4.15 -8.26 8.05
C PRO A 89 3.34 -7.14 8.73
N TYR A 90 3.81 -5.89 8.63
CA TYR A 90 3.04 -4.75 9.10
C TYR A 90 1.72 -4.61 8.34
N ALA A 91 1.75 -4.80 7.02
CA ALA A 91 0.55 -4.77 6.20
C ALA A 91 0.64 -5.71 4.99
N VAL A 92 -0.52 -6.14 4.50
CA VAL A 92 -0.70 -6.77 3.20
C VAL A 92 -1.59 -5.86 2.36
N SER A 93 -1.13 -5.48 1.16
CA SER A 93 -1.84 -4.54 0.30
C SER A 93 -2.29 -5.17 -1.01
N MET A 94 -3.55 -5.01 -1.33
CA MET A 94 -4.09 -5.27 -2.66
C MET A 94 -3.60 -4.19 -3.62
N VAL A 95 -2.95 -4.58 -4.71
CA VAL A 95 -2.48 -3.64 -5.74
C VAL A 95 -3.26 -3.88 -7.02
N ASP A 96 -4.15 -2.96 -7.34
CA ASP A 96 -4.90 -2.93 -8.59
C ASP A 96 -4.05 -2.25 -9.69
N ALA A 97 -3.04 -2.99 -10.16
CA ALA A 97 -2.01 -2.48 -11.06
C ALA A 97 -2.54 -1.92 -12.39
N TYR A 98 -3.75 -2.29 -12.78
CA TYR A 98 -4.38 -1.89 -14.04
C TYR A 98 -5.70 -1.12 -13.86
N GLY A 99 -6.10 -0.85 -12.61
CA GLY A 99 -7.34 -0.17 -12.30
C GLY A 99 -8.59 -0.95 -12.72
N LEU A 100 -8.55 -2.28 -12.67
CA LEU A 100 -9.61 -3.16 -13.17
C LEU A 100 -10.68 -3.51 -12.13
N LEU A 101 -10.40 -3.29 -10.85
CA LEU A 101 -11.32 -3.70 -9.80
C LEU A 101 -12.64 -2.93 -9.88
N GLN A 102 -13.71 -3.70 -9.97
CA GLN A 102 -15.07 -3.25 -9.72
C GLN A 102 -15.38 -3.45 -8.23
N LYS A 103 -16.44 -2.84 -7.72
CA LYS A 103 -16.84 -2.93 -6.32
C LYS A 103 -16.92 -4.37 -5.81
N ASP A 104 -17.62 -5.24 -6.53
CA ASP A 104 -17.84 -6.61 -6.07
C ASP A 104 -16.53 -7.42 -5.96
N SER A 105 -15.63 -7.26 -6.95
CA SER A 105 -14.33 -7.90 -6.91
C SER A 105 -13.39 -7.29 -5.86
N LEU A 106 -13.45 -5.97 -5.64
CA LEU A 106 -12.73 -5.31 -4.55
C LEU A 106 -13.15 -5.92 -3.19
N LEU A 107 -14.46 -6.00 -2.95
CA LEU A 107 -15.02 -6.55 -1.71
C LEU A 107 -14.68 -8.04 -1.54
N HIS A 108 -14.72 -8.83 -2.62
CA HIS A 108 -14.32 -10.23 -2.59
C HIS A 108 -12.89 -10.40 -2.08
N TYR A 109 -11.91 -9.73 -2.69
CA TYR A 109 -10.52 -9.80 -2.24
C TYR A 109 -10.32 -9.22 -0.83
N PHE A 110 -11.01 -8.14 -0.51
CA PHE A 110 -10.96 -7.53 0.80
C PHE A 110 -11.36 -8.53 1.89
N TYR A 111 -12.54 -9.15 1.77
CA TYR A 111 -13.03 -10.07 2.80
C TYR A 111 -12.22 -11.36 2.88
N MET A 112 -11.71 -11.87 1.76
CA MET A 112 -10.78 -12.99 1.81
C MET A 112 -9.53 -12.69 2.64
N LEU A 113 -8.96 -11.51 2.47
CA LEU A 113 -7.78 -11.07 3.24
C LEU A 113 -8.15 -10.75 4.69
N ASP A 114 -9.27 -10.08 4.93
CA ASP A 114 -9.71 -9.71 6.28
C ASP A 114 -10.00 -10.92 7.15
N GLU A 115 -10.68 -11.93 6.60
CA GLU A 115 -11.00 -13.18 7.30
C GLU A 115 -9.78 -14.08 7.48
N GLY A 116 -8.86 -14.08 6.51
CA GLY A 116 -7.75 -15.05 6.48
C GLY A 116 -6.46 -14.58 7.17
N LEU A 117 -6.20 -13.28 7.23
CA LEU A 117 -4.99 -12.74 7.86
C LEU A 117 -5.14 -12.66 9.39
N LYS A 118 -4.02 -12.76 10.12
CA LYS A 118 -3.98 -12.50 11.57
C LYS A 118 -4.39 -11.07 11.88
N GLU A 119 -5.04 -10.83 13.02
CA GLU A 119 -5.65 -9.54 13.39
C GLU A 119 -4.66 -8.37 13.47
N ASN A 120 -3.39 -8.65 13.76
CA ASN A 120 -2.33 -7.64 13.87
C ASN A 120 -1.77 -7.17 12.52
N ILE A 121 -2.23 -7.73 11.39
CA ILE A 121 -1.78 -7.36 10.04
C ILE A 121 -2.77 -6.35 9.48
N SER A 122 -2.29 -5.14 9.13
CA SER A 122 -3.09 -4.12 8.48
C SER A 122 -3.41 -4.48 7.02
N LEU A 123 -4.55 -4.00 6.50
CA LEU A 123 -4.92 -4.14 5.09
C LEU A 123 -4.64 -2.86 4.32
N GLY A 124 -3.96 -3.00 3.17
CA GLY A 124 -3.67 -1.89 2.28
C GLY A 124 -4.41 -2.00 0.94
N TYR A 125 -4.62 -0.85 0.31
CA TYR A 125 -5.12 -0.77 -1.05
C TYR A 125 -4.35 0.28 -1.86
N HIS A 126 -3.84 -0.14 -3.01
CA HIS A 126 -3.19 0.70 -4.01
C HIS A 126 -3.96 0.59 -5.32
N SER A 127 -4.49 1.72 -5.80
CA SER A 127 -5.36 1.75 -6.97
C SER A 127 -4.76 2.56 -8.10
N HIS A 128 -4.82 2.02 -9.33
CA HIS A 128 -4.64 2.79 -10.55
C HIS A 128 -5.98 3.29 -11.10
N ASN A 129 -5.94 4.41 -11.84
CA ASN A 129 -7.12 5.18 -12.22
C ASN A 129 -7.58 4.97 -13.67
N ASN A 130 -7.21 3.85 -14.29
CA ASN A 130 -7.45 3.61 -15.71
C ASN A 130 -8.95 3.60 -16.10
N PHE A 131 -9.83 3.21 -15.18
CA PHE A 131 -11.29 3.31 -15.33
C PHE A 131 -11.92 4.44 -14.50
N GLN A 132 -11.13 5.43 -14.09
CA GLN A 132 -11.57 6.57 -13.28
C GLN A 132 -12.22 6.15 -11.94
N ARG A 133 -11.76 5.02 -11.36
CA ARG A 133 -12.34 4.43 -10.14
C ARG A 133 -11.43 4.50 -8.92
N ALA A 134 -10.20 4.97 -9.05
CA ALA A 134 -9.22 4.91 -7.98
C ALA A 134 -9.76 5.55 -6.68
N PHE A 135 -10.32 6.75 -6.75
CA PHE A 135 -10.88 7.43 -5.60
C PHE A 135 -12.12 6.71 -5.05
N ALA A 136 -13.07 6.32 -5.92
CA ALA A 136 -14.27 5.60 -5.50
C ALA A 136 -13.94 4.25 -4.83
N ASN A 137 -12.97 3.50 -5.37
CA ASN A 137 -12.53 2.24 -4.78
C ASN A 137 -11.80 2.45 -3.43
N CYS A 138 -11.04 3.55 -3.26
CA CYS A 138 -10.49 3.93 -1.96
C CYS A 138 -11.59 4.22 -0.93
N GLN A 139 -12.67 4.89 -1.34
CA GLN A 139 -13.83 5.12 -0.47
C GLN A 139 -14.51 3.80 -0.09
N GLU A 140 -14.75 2.89 -1.05
CA GLU A 140 -15.33 1.57 -0.77
C GLU A 140 -14.46 0.76 0.20
N MET A 141 -13.13 0.80 0.03
CA MET A 141 -12.18 0.15 0.95
C MET A 141 -12.32 0.70 2.39
N LEU A 142 -12.47 2.01 2.54
CA LEU A 142 -12.62 2.66 3.84
C LEU A 142 -14.00 2.40 4.49
N LEU A 143 -15.01 2.08 3.69
CA LEU A 143 -16.36 1.73 4.17
C LEU A 143 -16.48 0.28 4.63
N CYS A 144 -15.50 -0.58 4.32
CA CYS A 144 -15.52 -1.97 4.73
C CYS A 144 -15.51 -2.10 6.25
N ASN A 145 -16.39 -2.95 6.77
CA ASN A 145 -16.45 -3.21 8.21
C ASN A 145 -15.33 -4.17 8.62
N THR A 146 -14.28 -3.64 9.22
CA THR A 146 -13.15 -4.42 9.75
C THR A 146 -12.67 -3.82 11.07
N LYS A 147 -12.00 -4.65 11.87
CA LYS A 147 -11.31 -4.21 13.09
C LYS A 147 -9.85 -3.82 12.84
N ARG A 148 -9.37 -4.03 11.59
CA ARG A 148 -7.97 -3.76 11.23
C ARG A 148 -7.76 -2.30 10.88
N ASP A 149 -6.51 -1.86 11.00
CA ASP A 149 -6.08 -0.64 10.36
C ASP A 149 -6.14 -0.80 8.83
N VAL A 150 -6.78 0.15 8.17
CA VAL A 150 -6.89 0.21 6.72
C VAL A 150 -5.96 1.30 6.18
N LEU A 151 -5.14 0.93 5.21
CA LEU A 151 -4.20 1.81 4.52
C LEU A 151 -4.68 2.03 3.08
N VAL A 152 -4.80 3.26 2.67
CA VAL A 152 -5.12 3.60 1.27
C VAL A 152 -4.02 4.46 0.67
N ASP A 153 -3.56 4.10 -0.51
CA ASP A 153 -2.50 4.81 -1.20
C ASP A 153 -3.07 5.92 -2.08
N ALA A 154 -2.42 7.06 -2.05
CA ALA A 154 -2.73 8.20 -2.92
C ALA A 154 -1.47 8.97 -3.27
N THR A 155 -1.51 9.73 -4.34
CA THR A 155 -0.39 10.56 -4.82
C THR A 155 -0.87 11.98 -5.13
N VAL A 156 0.03 12.94 -5.05
CA VAL A 156 -0.26 14.33 -5.41
C VAL A 156 -0.70 14.37 -6.87
N TYR A 157 -1.85 15.00 -7.13
CA TYR A 157 -2.50 15.08 -8.45
C TYR A 157 -2.80 13.71 -9.09
N GLY A 158 -2.86 12.66 -8.29
CA GLY A 158 -3.01 11.29 -8.80
C GLY A 158 -1.85 10.83 -9.67
N MET A 159 -0.67 11.44 -9.57
CA MET A 159 0.49 11.06 -10.39
C MET A 159 0.83 9.57 -10.24
N GLY A 160 1.04 8.91 -11.36
CA GLY A 160 1.37 7.49 -11.38
C GLY A 160 1.45 6.93 -12.78
N LYS A 161 1.74 5.65 -12.87
CA LYS A 161 1.81 4.94 -14.14
C LYS A 161 0.44 4.95 -14.84
N SER A 162 0.44 5.06 -16.17
CA SER A 162 -0.77 5.03 -17.00
C SER A 162 -1.70 6.22 -16.71
N ALA A 163 -2.96 6.00 -16.34
CA ALA A 163 -3.90 7.06 -15.97
C ALA A 163 -3.73 7.57 -14.51
N GLY A 164 -2.65 7.19 -13.84
CA GLY A 164 -2.32 7.63 -12.50
C GLY A 164 -2.94 6.77 -11.39
N ASN A 165 -2.93 7.32 -10.19
CA ASN A 165 -3.39 6.73 -8.94
C ASN A 165 -4.60 7.49 -8.35
N CYS A 166 -4.98 7.18 -7.12
CA CYS A 166 -5.93 7.99 -6.36
C CYS A 166 -5.31 9.36 -6.05
N PRO A 167 -5.98 10.49 -6.38
CA PRO A 167 -5.51 11.82 -6.01
C PRO A 167 -5.58 12.05 -4.49
N ILE A 168 -4.44 12.45 -3.88
CA ILE A 168 -4.36 12.62 -2.42
C ILE A 168 -5.20 13.81 -1.94
N GLU A 169 -5.32 14.86 -2.73
CA GLU A 169 -6.15 16.03 -2.42
C GLU A 169 -7.61 15.65 -2.22
N LEU A 170 -8.15 14.76 -3.06
CA LEU A 170 -9.52 14.27 -2.92
C LEU A 170 -9.66 13.30 -1.74
N LEU A 171 -8.68 12.40 -1.58
CA LEU A 171 -8.70 11.43 -0.49
C LEU A 171 -8.54 12.11 0.87
N ALA A 172 -7.67 13.11 1.00
CA ALA A 172 -7.46 13.85 2.24
C ALA A 172 -8.71 14.66 2.64
N MET A 173 -9.39 15.31 1.68
CA MET A 173 -10.69 15.96 1.93
C MET A 173 -11.72 14.96 2.46
N HIS A 174 -11.86 13.81 1.79
CA HIS A 174 -12.79 12.76 2.22
C HIS A 174 -12.48 12.25 3.64
N LEU A 175 -11.20 12.05 3.96
CA LEU A 175 -10.78 11.61 5.29
C LEU A 175 -11.03 12.68 6.36
N ASN A 176 -10.89 13.97 6.03
CA ASN A 176 -11.24 15.06 6.93
C ASN A 176 -12.75 15.09 7.20
N ASP A 177 -13.56 14.97 6.14
CA ASP A 177 -15.02 15.10 6.24
C ASP A 177 -15.70 13.93 6.94
N TYR A 178 -15.22 12.69 6.72
CA TYR A 178 -15.92 11.48 7.16
C TYR A 178 -15.18 10.67 8.23
N TYR A 179 -13.86 10.88 8.41
CA TYR A 179 -13.04 10.09 9.33
C TYR A 179 -12.33 10.91 10.40
N ASN A 180 -12.78 12.16 10.59
CA ASN A 180 -12.27 13.09 11.61
C ASN A 180 -10.73 13.22 11.58
N LYS A 181 -10.16 13.21 10.36
CA LYS A 181 -8.75 13.54 10.14
C LYS A 181 -8.60 15.05 9.99
N ASN A 182 -7.39 15.55 10.04
CA ASN A 182 -7.09 16.98 9.93
C ASN A 182 -5.88 17.18 9.01
N TYR A 183 -6.01 16.71 7.76
CA TYR A 183 -5.00 16.98 6.74
C TYR A 183 -5.11 18.44 6.27
N ASP A 184 -3.98 19.11 6.15
CA ASP A 184 -3.94 20.47 5.62
C ASP A 184 -4.02 20.45 4.08
N ILE A 185 -5.23 20.68 3.58
CA ILE A 185 -5.51 20.68 2.13
C ILE A 185 -4.74 21.82 1.43
N SER A 186 -4.55 22.97 2.10
CA SER A 186 -3.82 24.09 1.52
C SER A 186 -2.37 23.73 1.27
N GLN A 187 -1.73 23.02 2.19
CA GLN A 187 -0.36 22.52 2.02
C GLN A 187 -0.25 21.46 0.92
N ILE A 188 -1.25 20.60 0.77
CA ILE A 188 -1.30 19.62 -0.33
C ILE A 188 -1.40 20.34 -1.68
N LEU A 189 -2.28 21.35 -1.80
CA LEU A 189 -2.45 22.13 -3.01
C LEU A 189 -1.21 22.99 -3.31
N GLU A 190 -0.56 23.54 -2.30
CA GLU A 190 0.71 24.26 -2.47
C GLU A 190 1.82 23.33 -2.99
N ALA A 191 1.93 22.14 -2.41
CA ALA A 191 2.89 21.12 -2.88
C ALA A 191 2.63 20.72 -4.35
N LEU A 192 1.35 20.61 -4.73
CA LEU A 192 0.93 20.36 -6.10
C LEU A 192 1.36 21.52 -7.01
N ASN A 193 1.03 22.74 -6.64
CA ASN A 193 1.34 23.93 -7.43
C ASN A 193 2.84 24.11 -7.64
N CYS A 194 3.64 23.98 -6.58
CA CYS A 194 5.07 24.24 -6.63
C CYS A 194 5.89 23.12 -7.29
N ASN A 195 5.40 21.87 -7.29
CA ASN A 195 6.24 20.75 -7.71
C ASN A 195 5.68 19.96 -8.91
N ILE A 196 4.40 20.10 -9.21
CA ILE A 196 3.73 19.23 -10.18
C ILE A 196 3.24 20.01 -11.40
N MET A 197 2.68 21.22 -11.20
CA MET A 197 2.05 21.97 -12.30
C MET A 197 3.02 22.37 -13.40
N ASP A 198 4.31 22.51 -13.10
CA ASP A 198 5.33 22.80 -14.12
C ASP A 198 5.67 21.59 -15.01
N ILE A 199 5.21 20.38 -14.63
CA ILE A 199 5.46 19.12 -15.35
C ILE A 199 4.27 18.76 -16.25
N TYR A 200 3.09 19.30 -15.95
CA TYR A 200 1.84 19.13 -16.70
C TYR A 200 1.58 20.38 -17.56
#